data_6e843953e8c911d33b7cd3caed79e24b
#
_entry.id   6e843953e8c911d33b7cd3caed79e24b
#
_cell.length_a   1.000
_cell.length_b   1.000
_cell.length_c   1.000
_cell.angle_alpha   90.00
_cell.angle_beta   90.00
_cell.angle_gamma   90.00
#
_symmetry.space_group_name_H-M   'P 1'
#
loop_
_entity.id
_entity.type
_entity.pdbx_description
1 polymer ?
#
loop_
_entity_poly.entity_id
_entity_poly.type
_entity_poly.pdbx_seq_one_letter_code
_entity_poly.pdbx_strand_id
1 'polypeptide(L)'
;MKKKTLIMVLTGCMMLSPVSAYAADATETTTEAEVTEAATAEDSADSESTGELGDDIYSFSMEFDGQTMKFPMTYQEFTDMGWELSSREDPDTKVSTNSYGMLTFNKGASSVYADVINLGINEAGLEDCLIGGISVDGSYDIDLSTVSVKLPGGLELGKATIDDIKAAYGEPSDTYEGDLYTKLTYEKDSYQEVELSVFKDDNTLKEVDMRNFEEPEGYDKGTVSDEVPDIVTSYEAPT
;
A
#
# COMPACT_ATOMS: atom_id res chain seq x y z
N MET A 1 37.87 39.77 -24.91
CA MET A 1 37.77 39.73 -26.39
C MET A 1 36.75 38.70 -26.80
N LYS A 2 35.75 39.20 -27.55
CA LYS A 2 34.82 38.55 -28.50
C LYS A 2 33.88 37.42 -27.95
N LYS A 3 32.67 37.87 -27.68
CA LYS A 3 31.39 37.10 -27.71
C LYS A 3 31.21 36.46 -29.11
N LYS A 4 30.65 35.24 -29.12
CA LYS A 4 29.92 34.72 -30.31
C LYS A 4 28.61 34.11 -29.80
N THR A 5 27.55 34.83 -30.02
CA THR A 5 26.15 34.41 -30.02
C THR A 5 25.89 33.60 -31.30
N LEU A 6 25.25 32.44 -31.13
CA LEU A 6 24.67 31.75 -32.30
C LEU A 6 23.19 31.51 -31.99
N ILE A 7 22.37 32.26 -32.73
CA ILE A 7 20.93 32.12 -32.84
C ILE A 7 20.68 31.13 -33.95
N MET A 8 19.85 30.09 -33.73
CA MET A 8 19.30 29.30 -34.81
C MET A 8 17.79 29.22 -34.69
N VAL A 9 17.16 29.67 -35.74
CA VAL A 9 15.76 29.97 -35.93
C VAL A 9 14.99 28.69 -36.27
N LEU A 10 13.82 28.63 -35.74
CA LEU A 10 12.71 27.69 -35.94
C LEU A 10 12.21 27.72 -37.40
N THR A 11 11.78 26.57 -37.90
CA THR A 11 10.85 26.52 -39.04
C THR A 11 9.78 25.48 -38.73
N GLY A 12 8.54 25.95 -38.60
CA GLY A 12 7.37 25.12 -38.44
C GLY A 12 6.92 24.48 -39.76
N CYS A 13 6.21 23.39 -39.62
CA CYS A 13 5.41 22.82 -40.69
C CYS A 13 4.04 22.40 -40.13
N MET A 14 3.06 23.23 -40.45
CA MET A 14 1.64 22.89 -40.35
C MET A 14 1.28 21.99 -41.53
N MET A 15 0.63 20.87 -41.25
CA MET A 15 -0.11 20.10 -42.27
C MET A 15 -1.58 20.04 -41.83
N LEU A 16 -2.39 20.77 -42.56
CA LEU A 16 -3.85 20.62 -42.61
C LEU A 16 -4.20 19.42 -43.51
N SER A 17 -5.15 18.61 -43.12
CA SER A 17 -5.83 17.66 -44.00
C SER A 17 -7.35 17.74 -43.82
N PRO A 18 -8.12 17.52 -44.90
CA PRO A 18 -9.48 18.04 -45.01
C PRO A 18 -10.56 17.06 -44.55
N VAL A 19 -11.65 17.68 -44.11
CA VAL A 19 -12.96 17.11 -43.87
C VAL A 19 -13.59 16.63 -45.16
N SER A 20 -14.18 15.43 -45.14
CA SER A 20 -15.18 15.01 -46.13
C SER A 20 -16.46 14.63 -45.40
N ALA A 21 -17.47 15.45 -45.60
CA ALA A 21 -18.86 15.21 -45.23
C ALA A 21 -19.52 14.31 -46.28
N TYR A 22 -20.33 13.34 -45.79
CA TYR A 22 -21.40 12.75 -46.56
C TYR A 22 -22.63 12.66 -45.68
N ALA A 23 -23.73 13.24 -46.17
CA ALA A 23 -25.02 13.35 -45.55
C ALA A 23 -26.00 12.36 -46.21
N ALA A 24 -27.11 12.13 -45.49
CA ALA A 24 -28.41 11.58 -45.84
C ALA A 24 -28.46 10.03 -45.90
N ASP A 25 -29.46 9.37 -45.32
CA ASP A 25 -30.89 9.60 -45.35
C ASP A 25 -31.63 8.85 -44.20
N ALA A 26 -32.79 9.36 -43.84
CA ALA A 26 -33.67 8.89 -42.79
C ALA A 26 -34.43 7.61 -43.19
N THR A 27 -34.74 6.76 -42.20
CA THR A 27 -36.05 6.10 -42.14
C THR A 27 -36.37 5.67 -40.70
N GLU A 28 -37.42 6.20 -40.15
CA GLU A 28 -38.07 5.80 -38.88
C GLU A 28 -38.62 4.38 -38.98
N THR A 29 -38.47 3.60 -37.92
CA THR A 29 -39.50 2.62 -37.56
C THR A 29 -39.51 2.42 -36.04
N THR A 30 -40.57 2.87 -35.43
CA THR A 30 -40.99 2.63 -34.06
C THR A 30 -41.38 1.17 -33.89
N THR A 31 -40.88 0.51 -32.84
CA THR A 31 -41.66 -0.58 -32.19
C THR A 31 -41.30 -0.65 -30.73
N GLU A 32 -42.33 -0.61 -29.94
CA GLU A 32 -42.48 -0.57 -28.49
C GLU A 32 -42.34 -1.97 -27.88
N ALA A 33 -41.92 -1.97 -26.60
CA ALA A 33 -42.15 -2.98 -25.56
C ALA A 33 -41.36 -4.31 -25.60
N GLU A 34 -40.55 -4.56 -24.55
CA GLU A 34 -40.98 -5.46 -23.48
C GLU A 34 -39.99 -5.39 -22.29
N VAL A 35 -40.56 -5.14 -21.12
CA VAL A 35 -39.92 -5.24 -19.81
C VAL A 35 -39.76 -6.73 -19.50
N THR A 36 -38.54 -7.17 -19.22
CA THR A 36 -38.36 -8.42 -18.52
C THR A 36 -37.33 -8.22 -17.40
N GLU A 37 -37.85 -8.16 -16.21
CA GLU A 37 -37.21 -8.30 -14.94
C GLU A 37 -36.64 -9.72 -14.83
N ALA A 38 -35.36 -9.90 -14.64
CA ALA A 38 -34.83 -11.15 -14.10
C ALA A 38 -33.40 -11.00 -13.56
N ALA A 39 -33.33 -11.23 -12.28
CA ALA A 39 -32.33 -12.02 -11.57
C ALA A 39 -30.95 -11.40 -11.32
N THR A 40 -30.82 -10.96 -10.10
CA THR A 40 -29.68 -11.03 -9.19
C THR A 40 -28.67 -12.12 -9.57
N ALA A 41 -27.49 -11.72 -10.00
CA ALA A 41 -26.32 -12.55 -9.91
C ALA A 41 -25.43 -11.90 -8.84
N GLU A 42 -25.27 -12.62 -7.74
CA GLU A 42 -24.23 -12.36 -6.76
C GLU A 42 -22.91 -12.59 -7.47
N ASP A 43 -22.20 -11.48 -7.76
CA ASP A 43 -20.84 -11.52 -8.25
C ASP A 43 -19.95 -11.66 -7.00
N SER A 44 -19.50 -12.89 -6.77
CA SER A 44 -18.43 -13.18 -5.82
C SER A 44 -17.19 -12.48 -6.38
N ALA A 45 -16.79 -11.41 -5.75
CA ALA A 45 -15.54 -10.72 -6.06
C ALA A 45 -14.37 -11.70 -5.81
N ASP A 46 -13.92 -12.29 -6.89
CA ASP A 46 -12.61 -12.93 -6.99
C ASP A 46 -11.58 -11.78 -6.98
N SER A 47 -11.02 -11.52 -5.80
CA SER A 47 -10.00 -10.49 -5.62
C SER A 47 -8.66 -11.04 -6.04
N GLU A 48 -8.46 -11.25 -7.35
CA GLU A 48 -7.10 -11.31 -7.89
C GLU A 48 -6.53 -9.88 -7.90
N SER A 49 -5.79 -9.53 -6.85
CA SER A 49 -5.02 -8.29 -6.78
C SER A 49 -3.81 -8.33 -7.73
N THR A 50 -4.06 -8.36 -9.03
CA THR A 50 -3.07 -8.07 -10.08
C THR A 50 -3.20 -6.62 -10.51
N GLY A 51 -3.26 -5.70 -9.53
CA GLY A 51 -3.23 -4.26 -9.79
C GLY A 51 -1.82 -3.83 -10.21
N GLU A 52 -1.74 -3.07 -11.30
CA GLU A 52 -0.49 -2.39 -11.67
C GLU A 52 -0.06 -1.47 -10.51
N LEU A 53 1.23 -1.52 -10.12
CA LEU A 53 1.76 -0.86 -8.91
C LEU A 53 1.63 0.67 -8.96
N GLY A 54 1.46 1.27 -10.16
CA GLY A 54 1.38 2.72 -10.34
C GLY A 54 2.68 3.46 -10.04
N ASP A 55 2.60 4.79 -9.95
CA ASP A 55 3.78 5.66 -9.75
C ASP A 55 3.73 6.44 -8.43
N ASP A 56 2.61 6.43 -7.71
CA ASP A 56 2.40 7.23 -6.51
C ASP A 56 2.83 6.45 -5.24
N ILE A 57 3.86 6.96 -4.54
CA ILE A 57 4.30 6.38 -3.26
C ILE A 57 3.20 6.41 -2.19
N TYR A 58 2.31 7.40 -2.24
CA TYR A 58 1.18 7.54 -1.33
C TYR A 58 -0.02 6.64 -1.69
N SER A 59 0.14 5.76 -2.68
CA SER A 59 -0.77 4.63 -2.88
C SER A 59 -0.65 3.59 -1.78
N PHE A 60 0.46 3.62 -1.02
CA PHE A 60 0.82 2.67 0.04
C PHE A 60 0.77 1.22 -0.47
N SER A 61 1.34 1.01 -1.65
CA SER A 61 1.40 -0.30 -2.29
C SER A 61 2.83 -0.71 -2.58
N MET A 62 3.07 -2.02 -2.62
CA MET A 62 4.33 -2.60 -3.07
C MET A 62 4.08 -3.95 -3.75
N GLU A 63 5.02 -4.36 -4.58
CA GLU A 63 5.05 -5.70 -5.17
C GLU A 63 6.11 -6.53 -4.44
N PHE A 64 5.73 -7.69 -3.95
CA PHE A 64 6.63 -8.68 -3.39
C PHE A 64 6.55 -9.95 -4.22
N ASP A 65 7.62 -10.26 -4.93
CA ASP A 65 7.75 -11.43 -5.79
C ASP A 65 6.57 -11.62 -6.77
N GLY A 66 6.17 -10.52 -7.41
CA GLY A 66 5.09 -10.49 -8.40
C GLY A 66 3.68 -10.36 -7.82
N GLN A 67 3.53 -10.32 -6.51
CA GLN A 67 2.24 -10.09 -5.84
C GLN A 67 2.17 -8.66 -5.31
N THR A 68 1.17 -7.90 -5.74
CA THR A 68 0.95 -6.52 -5.27
C THR A 68 0.17 -6.51 -3.98
N MET A 69 0.69 -5.83 -2.97
CA MET A 69 0.05 -5.53 -1.69
C MET A 69 -0.30 -4.05 -1.64
N LYS A 70 -1.44 -3.72 -1.03
CA LYS A 70 -1.85 -2.34 -0.76
C LYS A 70 -2.37 -2.22 0.66
N PHE A 71 -1.81 -1.30 1.42
CA PHE A 71 -2.16 -1.09 2.82
C PHE A 71 -3.16 0.07 3.01
N PRO A 72 -4.09 -0.04 3.99
CA PRO A 72 -4.33 -1.22 4.78
C PRO A 72 -5.05 -2.31 3.99
N MET A 73 -4.84 -3.57 4.38
CA MET A 73 -5.51 -4.75 3.85
C MET A 73 -5.96 -5.64 5.00
N THR A 74 -6.85 -6.59 4.77
CA THR A 74 -7.27 -7.52 5.83
C THR A 74 -6.16 -8.52 6.17
N TYR A 75 -6.16 -9.01 7.41
CA TYR A 75 -5.26 -10.09 7.82
C TYR A 75 -5.40 -11.32 6.90
N GLN A 76 -6.64 -11.64 6.49
CA GLN A 76 -6.92 -12.77 5.61
C GLN A 76 -6.30 -12.58 4.21
N GLU A 77 -6.46 -11.40 3.59
CA GLU A 77 -5.83 -11.11 2.29
C GLU A 77 -4.31 -11.26 2.37
N PHE A 78 -3.69 -10.78 3.45
CA PHE A 78 -2.26 -10.90 3.66
C PHE A 78 -1.81 -12.37 3.78
N THR A 79 -2.54 -13.17 4.55
CA THR A 79 -2.23 -14.61 4.72
C THR A 79 -2.53 -15.43 3.45
N ASP A 80 -3.54 -15.06 2.67
CA ASP A 80 -3.85 -15.70 1.38
C ASP A 80 -2.73 -15.46 0.34
N MET A 81 -1.93 -14.43 0.51
CA MET A 81 -0.70 -14.21 -0.28
C MET A 81 0.46 -15.14 0.14
N GLY A 82 0.25 -15.99 1.14
CA GLY A 82 1.23 -16.96 1.62
C GLY A 82 2.12 -16.45 2.75
N TRP A 83 1.75 -15.32 3.38
CA TRP A 83 2.42 -14.87 4.60
C TRP A 83 1.85 -15.62 5.80
N GLU A 84 2.72 -16.19 6.61
CA GLU A 84 2.38 -16.95 7.81
C GLU A 84 2.92 -16.24 9.06
N LEU A 85 2.09 -16.15 10.09
CA LEU A 85 2.55 -15.64 11.39
C LEU A 85 3.76 -16.45 11.87
N SER A 86 4.81 -15.78 12.27
CA SER A 86 6.01 -16.45 12.78
C SER A 86 5.68 -17.33 13.99
N SER A 87 6.24 -18.52 14.06
CA SER A 87 6.09 -19.42 15.21
C SER A 87 6.65 -18.87 16.53
N ARG A 88 7.29 -17.69 16.48
CA ARG A 88 7.76 -16.98 17.68
C ARG A 88 6.70 -16.05 18.24
N GLU A 89 5.70 -15.71 17.44
CA GLU A 89 4.56 -14.87 17.84
C GLU A 89 3.45 -15.75 18.46
N ASP A 90 2.65 -15.13 19.33
CA ASP A 90 1.50 -15.78 19.93
C ASP A 90 0.27 -15.62 19.02
N PRO A 91 -0.28 -16.71 18.44
CA PRO A 91 -1.46 -16.63 17.59
C PRO A 91 -2.73 -16.15 18.32
N ASP A 92 -2.76 -16.27 19.66
CA ASP A 92 -3.88 -15.80 20.48
C ASP A 92 -3.73 -14.31 20.87
N THR A 93 -2.73 -13.60 20.31
CA THR A 93 -2.53 -12.16 20.54
C THR A 93 -3.81 -11.38 20.28
N LYS A 94 -4.13 -10.49 21.21
CA LYS A 94 -5.25 -9.55 21.08
C LYS A 94 -4.69 -8.13 20.88
N VAL A 95 -5.30 -7.40 19.95
CA VAL A 95 -4.99 -6.01 19.70
C VAL A 95 -6.08 -5.13 20.29
N SER A 96 -5.69 -4.24 21.20
CA SER A 96 -6.64 -3.32 21.85
C SER A 96 -7.26 -2.35 20.83
N THR A 97 -8.42 -1.77 21.18
CA THR A 97 -9.10 -0.78 20.34
C THR A 97 -8.19 0.42 20.01
N ASN A 98 -8.24 0.90 18.75
CA ASN A 98 -7.40 1.99 18.23
C ASN A 98 -5.91 1.80 18.56
N SER A 99 -5.42 0.59 18.41
CA SER A 99 -4.04 0.22 18.72
C SER A 99 -3.45 -0.63 17.60
N TYR A 100 -2.15 -0.80 17.63
CA TYR A 100 -1.44 -1.70 16.73
C TYR A 100 -0.34 -2.46 17.45
N GLY A 101 0.07 -3.57 16.87
CA GLY A 101 1.25 -4.32 17.26
C GLY A 101 2.06 -4.69 16.02
N MET A 102 3.38 -4.65 16.14
CA MET A 102 4.27 -5.11 15.08
C MET A 102 4.57 -6.59 15.30
N LEU A 103 4.21 -7.43 14.33
CA LEU A 103 4.40 -8.88 14.38
C LEU A 103 5.24 -9.35 13.20
N THR A 104 5.95 -10.44 13.41
CA THR A 104 6.79 -11.06 12.39
C THR A 104 5.97 -12.05 11.56
N PHE A 105 6.07 -11.95 10.24
CA PHE A 105 5.50 -12.89 9.29
C PHE A 105 6.58 -13.47 8.39
N ASN A 106 6.39 -14.72 7.96
CA ASN A 106 7.32 -15.42 7.11
C ASN A 106 6.63 -15.89 5.82
N LYS A 107 7.38 -15.86 4.72
CA LYS A 107 6.98 -16.46 3.44
C LYS A 107 8.18 -17.15 2.83
N GLY A 108 8.20 -18.47 2.90
CA GLY A 108 9.37 -19.27 2.51
C GLY A 108 10.59 -18.93 3.39
N ALA A 109 11.65 -18.41 2.78
CA ALA A 109 12.87 -17.98 3.47
C ALA A 109 12.85 -16.50 3.86
N SER A 110 11.85 -15.75 3.40
CA SER A 110 11.71 -14.32 3.67
C SER A 110 10.97 -14.07 4.98
N SER A 111 11.36 -13.02 5.69
CA SER A 111 10.71 -12.55 6.91
C SER A 111 10.43 -11.05 6.79
N VAL A 112 9.31 -10.60 7.31
CA VAL A 112 8.92 -9.18 7.36
C VAL A 112 8.29 -8.87 8.70
N TYR A 113 8.32 -7.60 9.08
CA TYR A 113 7.49 -7.10 10.18
C TYR A 113 6.25 -6.43 9.60
N ALA A 114 5.08 -6.77 10.11
CA ALA A 114 3.82 -6.16 9.70
C ALA A 114 3.14 -5.47 10.88
N ASP A 115 2.61 -4.28 10.66
CA ASP A 115 1.80 -3.55 11.63
C ASP A 115 0.37 -4.10 11.58
N VAL A 116 0.00 -4.89 12.58
CA VAL A 116 -1.35 -5.41 12.78
C VAL A 116 -2.15 -4.37 13.55
N ILE A 117 -3.17 -3.78 12.93
CA ILE A 117 -3.92 -2.66 13.48
C ILE A 117 -5.37 -3.03 13.78
N ASN A 118 -5.89 -2.56 14.90
CA ASN A 118 -7.30 -2.65 15.26
C ASN A 118 -7.91 -1.24 15.27
N LEU A 119 -8.68 -0.90 14.26
CA LEU A 119 -9.43 0.36 14.16
C LEU A 119 -10.87 0.23 14.74
N GLY A 120 -11.22 -0.97 15.23
CA GLY A 120 -12.50 -1.27 15.84
C GLY A 120 -12.66 -0.68 17.23
N ILE A 121 -13.88 -0.75 17.77
CA ILE A 121 -14.23 -0.24 19.10
C ILE A 121 -14.04 -1.26 20.22
N ASN A 122 -13.77 -2.52 19.88
CA ASN A 122 -13.50 -3.60 20.81
C ASN A 122 -12.09 -4.15 20.60
N GLU A 123 -11.55 -4.86 21.60
CA GLU A 123 -10.36 -5.67 21.44
C GLU A 123 -10.63 -6.79 20.42
N ALA A 124 -9.68 -7.04 19.53
CA ALA A 124 -9.83 -7.96 18.41
C ALA A 124 -8.73 -9.04 18.38
N GLY A 125 -9.04 -10.22 17.85
CA GLY A 125 -8.06 -11.22 17.43
C GLY A 125 -7.33 -10.78 16.19
N LEU A 126 -6.23 -11.45 15.85
CA LEU A 126 -5.44 -11.10 14.68
C LEU A 126 -6.26 -11.21 13.40
N GLU A 127 -7.11 -12.22 13.29
CA GLU A 127 -7.98 -12.47 12.12
C GLU A 127 -9.03 -11.36 11.87
N ASP A 128 -9.36 -10.59 12.90
CA ASP A 128 -10.30 -9.48 12.84
C ASP A 128 -9.61 -8.12 12.64
N CYS A 129 -8.27 -8.12 12.58
CA CYS A 129 -7.46 -6.92 12.41
C CYS A 129 -7.13 -6.66 10.94
N LEU A 130 -6.59 -5.47 10.68
CA LEU A 130 -6.00 -5.12 9.40
C LEU A 130 -4.47 -5.20 9.48
N ILE A 131 -3.83 -5.38 8.34
CA ILE A 131 -2.41 -5.10 8.16
C ILE A 131 -2.31 -3.66 7.66
N GLY A 132 -1.84 -2.77 8.52
CA GLY A 132 -1.74 -1.34 8.24
C GLY A 132 -0.41 -0.93 7.64
N GLY A 133 0.58 -1.81 7.66
CA GLY A 133 1.90 -1.51 7.15
C GLY A 133 2.84 -2.71 7.16
N ILE A 134 4.00 -2.50 6.57
CA ILE A 134 5.03 -3.53 6.47
C ILE A 134 6.43 -2.90 6.51
N SER A 135 7.34 -3.55 7.21
CA SER A 135 8.77 -3.24 7.20
C SER A 135 9.54 -4.39 6.54
N VAL A 136 10.31 -4.05 5.51
CA VAL A 136 11.06 -4.98 4.66
C VAL A 136 12.54 -4.63 4.73
N ASP A 137 13.36 -5.56 5.22
CA ASP A 137 14.83 -5.43 5.28
C ASP A 137 15.50 -6.39 4.30
N GLY A 138 15.99 -5.83 3.19
CA GLY A 138 16.73 -6.55 2.16
C GLY A 138 18.19 -6.82 2.51
N SER A 139 18.67 -6.40 3.70
CA SER A 139 20.05 -6.66 4.16
C SER A 139 20.14 -7.96 4.96
N TYR A 140 19.04 -8.34 5.65
CA TYR A 140 19.07 -9.47 6.58
C TYR A 140 17.90 -10.45 6.41
N ASP A 141 16.71 -9.93 6.14
CA ASP A 141 15.48 -10.73 6.24
C ASP A 141 14.99 -11.25 4.89
N ILE A 142 15.50 -10.68 3.80
CA ILE A 142 15.11 -11.03 2.43
C ILE A 142 16.36 -11.19 1.55
N ASP A 143 16.44 -12.33 0.86
CA ASP A 143 17.47 -12.56 -0.16
C ASP A 143 17.06 -11.93 -1.49
N LEU A 144 17.47 -10.68 -1.71
CA LEU A 144 17.21 -9.92 -2.94
C LEU A 144 17.83 -10.52 -4.21
N SER A 145 18.63 -11.58 -4.10
CA SER A 145 19.10 -12.32 -5.27
C SER A 145 18.05 -13.30 -5.81
N THR A 146 17.07 -13.66 -4.99
CA THR A 146 16.02 -14.64 -5.31
C THR A 146 14.61 -14.07 -5.26
N VAL A 147 14.41 -12.97 -4.53
CA VAL A 147 13.12 -12.31 -4.32
C VAL A 147 13.17 -10.88 -4.85
N SER A 148 12.16 -10.46 -5.59
CA SER A 148 12.00 -9.10 -6.09
C SER A 148 11.03 -8.32 -5.20
N VAL A 149 11.45 -7.13 -4.74
CA VAL A 149 10.57 -6.18 -4.04
C VAL A 149 10.58 -4.87 -4.80
N LYS A 150 9.40 -4.41 -5.22
CA LYS A 150 9.25 -3.18 -5.98
C LYS A 150 8.29 -2.20 -5.30
N LEU A 151 8.60 -0.94 -5.46
CA LEU A 151 7.78 0.20 -5.05
C LEU A 151 7.13 0.85 -6.27
N PRO A 152 6.10 1.68 -6.10
CA PRO A 152 5.52 2.51 -7.15
C PRO A 152 6.62 3.22 -7.96
N GLY A 153 6.35 3.48 -9.25
CA GLY A 153 7.36 4.07 -10.14
C GLY A 153 8.46 3.10 -10.59
N GLY A 154 8.33 1.81 -10.26
CA GLY A 154 9.28 0.76 -10.69
C GLY A 154 10.59 0.74 -9.91
N LEU A 155 10.68 1.42 -8.77
CA LEU A 155 11.86 1.37 -7.91
C LEU A 155 11.99 -0.02 -7.28
N GLU A 156 13.18 -0.60 -7.36
CA GLU A 156 13.44 -1.96 -6.88
C GLU A 156 14.40 -1.94 -5.68
N LEU A 157 14.06 -2.67 -4.64
CA LEU A 157 14.90 -2.86 -3.46
C LEU A 157 16.21 -3.54 -3.85
N GLY A 158 17.33 -3.07 -3.33
CA GLY A 158 18.67 -3.51 -3.69
C GLY A 158 19.24 -2.88 -4.96
N LYS A 159 18.47 -2.00 -5.66
CA LYS A 159 18.91 -1.35 -6.92
C LYS A 159 18.72 0.16 -6.92
N ALA A 160 17.58 0.65 -6.46
CA ALA A 160 17.24 2.07 -6.48
C ALA A 160 18.21 2.89 -5.62
N THR A 161 18.64 4.03 -6.15
CA THR A 161 19.50 5.00 -5.48
C THR A 161 18.69 6.18 -4.93
N ILE A 162 19.31 7.05 -4.12
CA ILE A 162 18.68 8.30 -3.65
C ILE A 162 18.19 9.15 -4.83
N ASP A 163 18.98 9.24 -5.90
CA ASP A 163 18.64 10.04 -7.08
C ASP A 163 17.43 9.45 -7.81
N ASP A 164 17.33 8.11 -7.91
CA ASP A 164 16.18 7.44 -8.50
C ASP A 164 14.90 7.67 -7.67
N ILE A 165 15.01 7.57 -6.33
CA ILE A 165 13.91 7.82 -5.40
C ILE A 165 13.40 9.26 -5.53
N LYS A 166 14.30 10.25 -5.52
CA LYS A 166 13.93 11.65 -5.67
C LYS A 166 13.40 11.98 -7.08
N ALA A 167 13.90 11.31 -8.10
CA ALA A 167 13.37 11.46 -9.46
C ALA A 167 11.92 10.93 -9.57
N ALA A 168 11.60 9.84 -8.88
CA ALA A 168 10.27 9.24 -8.90
C ALA A 168 9.27 10.00 -8.01
N TYR A 169 9.67 10.38 -6.78
CA TYR A 169 8.73 10.86 -5.76
C TYR A 169 8.92 12.34 -5.38
N GLY A 170 9.94 13.00 -5.92
CA GLY A 170 10.29 14.37 -5.53
C GLY A 170 11.10 14.43 -4.23
N GLU A 171 11.16 15.62 -3.63
CA GLU A 171 11.89 15.79 -2.37
C GLU A 171 11.11 15.16 -1.21
N PRO A 172 11.78 14.42 -0.31
CA PRO A 172 11.15 13.83 0.86
C PRO A 172 10.69 14.90 1.86
N SER A 173 9.75 14.55 2.73
CA SER A 173 9.27 15.39 3.85
C SER A 173 10.36 15.61 4.89
N ASP A 174 11.19 14.58 5.12
CA ASP A 174 12.37 14.63 6.01
C ASP A 174 13.50 13.76 5.47
N THR A 175 14.73 14.08 5.87
CA THR A 175 15.93 13.31 5.51
C THR A 175 16.83 13.16 6.73
N TYR A 176 17.08 11.93 7.13
CA TYR A 176 18.08 11.61 8.14
C TYR A 176 19.34 11.08 7.49
N GLU A 177 20.50 11.70 7.80
CA GLU A 177 21.81 11.23 7.37
C GLU A 177 22.59 10.60 8.52
N GLY A 178 22.63 9.26 8.55
CA GLY A 178 23.44 8.48 9.48
C GLY A 178 24.79 8.09 8.89
N ASP A 179 25.58 7.38 9.68
CA ASP A 179 26.90 6.88 9.22
C ASP A 179 26.76 5.72 8.23
N LEU A 180 25.74 4.88 8.38
CA LEU A 180 25.53 3.65 7.59
C LEU A 180 24.55 3.84 6.44
N TYR A 181 23.54 4.65 6.63
CA TYR A 181 22.46 4.87 5.64
C TYR A 181 21.96 6.32 5.67
N THR A 182 21.30 6.69 4.60
CA THR A 182 20.44 7.88 4.51
C THR A 182 19.01 7.41 4.46
N LYS A 183 18.15 7.92 5.36
CA LYS A 183 16.71 7.62 5.37
C LYS A 183 15.95 8.81 4.79
N LEU A 184 15.08 8.53 3.84
CA LEU A 184 14.17 9.48 3.20
C LEU A 184 12.75 9.17 3.68
N THR A 185 12.07 10.15 4.26
CA THR A 185 10.69 10.00 4.76
C THR A 185 9.74 10.76 3.85
N TYR A 186 8.71 10.07 3.39
CA TYR A 186 7.58 10.60 2.63
C TYR A 186 6.33 10.49 3.49
N GLU A 187 5.98 11.58 4.17
CA GLU A 187 4.81 11.65 5.05
C GLU A 187 3.66 12.34 4.33
N LYS A 188 2.48 11.69 4.32
CA LYS A 188 1.23 12.25 3.81
C LYS A 188 0.38 12.81 4.94
N ASP A 189 0.25 12.06 6.03
CA ASP A 189 -0.47 12.43 7.25
C ASP A 189 0.05 11.58 8.42
N SER A 190 -0.42 11.81 9.64
CA SER A 190 -0.10 11.00 10.82
C SER A 190 -0.39 9.52 10.55
N TYR A 191 0.60 8.66 10.76
CA TYR A 191 0.54 7.22 10.45
C TYR A 191 0.28 6.87 8.98
N GLN A 192 0.56 7.82 8.06
CA GLN A 192 0.58 7.63 6.63
C GLN A 192 1.94 8.06 6.10
N GLU A 193 2.91 7.16 6.12
CA GLU A 193 4.30 7.45 5.78
C GLU A 193 5.00 6.28 5.10
N VAL A 194 6.02 6.61 4.32
CA VAL A 194 6.97 5.64 3.77
C VAL A 194 8.37 6.13 4.08
N GLU A 195 9.14 5.31 4.77
CA GLU A 195 10.54 5.51 5.05
C GLU A 195 11.41 4.60 4.17
N LEU A 196 12.40 5.19 3.52
CA LEU A 196 13.28 4.52 2.56
C LEU A 196 14.73 4.67 3.01
N SER A 197 15.39 3.57 3.43
CA SER A 197 16.78 3.58 3.88
C SER A 197 17.73 3.16 2.76
N VAL A 198 18.52 4.10 2.26
CA VAL A 198 19.56 3.87 1.26
C VAL A 198 20.90 3.70 1.97
N PHE A 199 21.51 2.53 1.84
CA PHE A 199 22.75 2.19 2.51
C PHE A 199 23.95 2.76 1.76
N LYS A 200 24.94 3.25 2.51
CA LYS A 200 26.09 3.99 1.97
C LYS A 200 27.19 3.10 1.39
N ASP A 201 27.18 1.81 1.70
CA ASP A 201 28.18 0.86 1.24
C ASP A 201 28.10 0.59 -0.28
N ASP A 202 26.89 0.52 -0.82
CA ASP A 202 26.65 0.32 -2.26
C ASP A 202 25.71 1.37 -2.86
N ASN A 203 25.25 2.34 -2.06
CA ASN A 203 24.33 3.41 -2.46
C ASN A 203 23.00 2.89 -3.02
N THR A 204 22.47 1.81 -2.44
CA THR A 204 21.19 1.25 -2.84
C THR A 204 20.16 1.22 -1.70
N LEU A 205 18.88 1.30 -2.07
CA LEU A 205 17.76 1.13 -1.16
C LEU A 205 17.75 -0.29 -0.60
N LYS A 206 17.82 -0.44 0.72
CA LYS A 206 17.83 -1.75 1.40
C LYS A 206 16.62 -1.98 2.29
N GLU A 207 16.07 -0.92 2.88
CA GLU A 207 14.96 -1.04 3.79
C GLU A 207 13.80 -0.14 3.35
N VAL A 208 12.61 -0.65 3.52
CA VAL A 208 11.34 0.06 3.33
C VAL A 208 10.49 -0.16 4.56
N ASP A 209 10.06 0.92 5.20
CA ASP A 209 8.98 0.91 6.19
C ASP A 209 7.81 1.68 5.60
N MET A 210 6.70 1.01 5.38
CA MET A 210 5.50 1.59 4.77
C MET A 210 4.34 1.43 5.73
N ARG A 211 3.68 2.54 6.06
CA ARG A 211 2.60 2.58 7.04
C ARG A 211 1.42 3.40 6.52
N ASN A 212 0.24 2.81 6.57
CA ASN A 212 -1.03 3.48 6.28
C ASN A 212 -2.12 2.96 7.23
N PHE A 213 -2.43 3.74 8.27
CA PHE A 213 -3.46 3.40 9.26
C PHE A 213 -4.79 4.11 8.95
N GLU A 214 -4.99 4.52 7.70
CA GLU A 214 -6.26 5.08 7.26
C GLU A 214 -7.36 4.02 7.35
N GLU A 215 -8.53 4.43 7.84
CA GLU A 215 -9.69 3.54 7.90
C GLU A 215 -10.23 3.27 6.50
N PRO A 216 -10.32 2.00 6.07
CA PRO A 216 -10.91 1.68 4.78
C PRO A 216 -12.38 2.08 4.71
N GLU A 217 -12.84 2.47 3.51
CA GLU A 217 -14.26 2.77 3.29
C GLU A 217 -15.13 1.55 3.60
N GLY A 218 -16.12 1.73 4.47
CA GLY A 218 -17.05 0.65 4.87
C GLY A 218 -16.48 -0.32 5.91
N TYR A 219 -15.34 0.01 6.54
CA TYR A 219 -14.79 -0.81 7.62
C TYR A 219 -15.79 -0.96 8.78
N ASP A 220 -16.05 -2.21 9.20
CA ASP A 220 -16.93 -2.50 10.34
C ASP A 220 -16.14 -2.34 11.66
N LYS A 221 -16.41 -1.27 12.38
CA LYS A 221 -15.80 -1.01 13.70
C LYS A 221 -16.35 -1.93 14.82
N GLY A 222 -17.35 -2.74 14.52
CA GLY A 222 -18.08 -3.52 15.50
C GLY A 222 -19.17 -2.71 16.22
N THR A 223 -19.85 -3.38 17.14
CA THR A 223 -20.91 -2.78 17.96
C THR A 223 -20.46 -2.75 19.42
N VAL A 224 -20.93 -1.73 20.15
CA VAL A 224 -20.72 -1.66 21.61
C VAL A 224 -21.39 -2.88 22.25
N SER A 225 -20.62 -3.65 23.04
CA SER A 225 -21.20 -4.73 23.83
C SER A 225 -22.15 -4.15 24.87
N ASP A 226 -23.40 -4.62 24.88
CA ASP A 226 -24.37 -4.30 25.94
C ASP A 226 -24.07 -5.06 27.26
N GLU A 227 -23.07 -5.93 27.27
CA GLU A 227 -22.62 -6.61 28.47
C GLU A 227 -21.91 -5.60 29.40
N VAL A 228 -22.66 -5.10 30.35
CA VAL A 228 -22.06 -4.36 31.47
C VAL A 228 -21.29 -5.36 32.33
N PRO A 229 -19.95 -5.22 32.48
CA PRO A 229 -19.20 -6.12 33.32
C PRO A 229 -19.81 -6.09 34.74
N ASP A 230 -20.02 -7.25 35.34
CA ASP A 230 -20.46 -7.36 36.75
C ASP A 230 -19.47 -6.56 37.61
N ILE A 231 -19.89 -5.37 38.02
CA ILE A 231 -19.14 -4.58 38.97
C ILE A 231 -19.19 -5.34 40.30
N VAL A 232 -18.09 -5.99 40.66
CA VAL A 232 -17.92 -6.61 41.96
C VAL A 232 -17.98 -5.51 43.03
N THR A 233 -19.15 -5.29 43.57
CA THR A 233 -19.42 -4.28 44.61
C THR A 233 -19.11 -4.77 46.05
N SER A 234 -18.50 -5.95 46.19
CA SER A 234 -18.12 -6.45 47.53
C SER A 234 -16.68 -6.04 47.86
N TYR A 235 -16.51 -4.88 48.44
CA TYR A 235 -15.31 -4.52 49.20
C TYR A 235 -15.46 -5.03 50.62
N GLU A 236 -14.79 -6.13 50.99
CA GLU A 236 -14.59 -6.50 52.39
C GLU A 236 -13.44 -5.67 52.93
N ALA A 237 -13.77 -4.78 53.88
CA ALA A 237 -12.75 -4.00 54.60
C ALA A 237 -11.86 -4.97 55.42
N PRO A 238 -10.53 -4.80 55.40
CA PRO A 238 -9.64 -5.60 56.26
C PRO A 238 -9.99 -5.35 57.75
N THR A 239 -10.16 -6.44 58.49
CA THR A 239 -10.38 -6.45 59.97
C THR A 239 -9.08 -6.22 60.69
#